data_fecf51010b36b1af096ed69d7048def6
#
_entry.id   fecf51010b36b1af096ed69d7048def6
#
_cell.length_a   1.000
_cell.length_b   1.000
_cell.length_c   1.000
_cell.angle_alpha   90.00
_cell.angle_beta   90.00
_cell.angle_gamma   90.00
#
_symmetry.space_group_name_H-M   'P 1'
#
loop_
_entity.id
_entity.type
_entity.pdbx_description
1 polymer ?
#
loop_
_entity_poly.entity_id
_entity_poly.type
_entity_poly.pdbx_seq_one_letter_code
_entity_poly.pdbx_strand_id
1 'polypeptide(L)'
;MNAQKVTEHIIDWLKVYAENAGVKGFVIGVSGGIDSAATSTLCAATGFPTICVEMPIHQAPNQVTRAEAHIAQLKDRYANVSSVRVDLTSSFDNFINVVPEVASSEQVALSKKRLFDLHRFCCLQTGRL
;
A
#
# COMPACT_ATOMS: atom_id res chain seq x y z
N MET A 1 -23.79 -6.71 14.36
CA MET A 1 -22.32 -6.60 14.44
C MET A 1 -21.96 -5.23 15.01
N ASN A 2 -21.13 -5.16 16.01
CA ASN A 2 -20.64 -3.89 16.53
C ASN A 2 -19.34 -3.52 15.81
N ALA A 3 -19.42 -2.61 14.84
CA ALA A 3 -18.28 -2.21 14.01
C ALA A 3 -17.13 -1.62 14.84
N GLN A 4 -17.42 -0.87 15.89
CA GLN A 4 -16.38 -0.31 16.78
C GLN A 4 -15.57 -1.40 17.47
N LYS A 5 -16.22 -2.39 18.06
CA LYS A 5 -15.54 -3.52 18.73
C LYS A 5 -14.71 -4.35 17.74
N VAL A 6 -15.19 -4.53 16.52
CA VAL A 6 -14.44 -5.23 15.47
C VAL A 6 -13.19 -4.43 15.09
N THR A 7 -13.32 -3.12 14.92
CA THR A 7 -12.18 -2.23 14.62
C THR A 7 -11.12 -2.28 15.72
N GLU A 8 -11.53 -2.14 16.99
CA GLU A 8 -10.64 -2.22 18.15
C GLU A 8 -9.91 -3.58 18.20
N HIS A 9 -10.65 -4.67 17.98
CA HIS A 9 -10.06 -6.01 17.95
C HIS A 9 -9.00 -6.17 16.85
N ILE A 10 -9.26 -5.65 15.63
CA ILE A 10 -8.30 -5.72 14.54
C ILE A 10 -7.05 -4.89 14.85
N ILE A 11 -7.21 -3.70 15.42
CA ILE A 11 -6.08 -2.84 15.80
C ILE A 11 -5.21 -3.55 16.85
N ASP A 12 -5.80 -4.14 17.87
CA ASP A 12 -5.08 -4.88 18.90
C ASP A 12 -4.38 -6.11 18.34
N TRP A 13 -5.04 -6.83 17.45
CA TRP A 13 -4.43 -7.96 16.74
C TRP A 13 -3.21 -7.55 15.92
N LEU A 14 -3.30 -6.42 15.19
CA LEU A 14 -2.18 -5.89 14.40
C LEU A 14 -0.99 -5.51 15.30
N LYS A 15 -1.24 -4.89 16.46
CA LYS A 15 -0.19 -4.56 17.44
C LYS A 15 0.54 -5.81 17.92
N VAL A 16 -0.22 -6.78 18.40
CA VAL A 16 0.34 -8.05 18.90
C VAL A 16 1.11 -8.78 17.81
N TYR A 17 0.60 -8.78 16.58
CA TYR A 17 1.29 -9.37 15.44
C TYR A 17 2.63 -8.68 15.15
N ALA A 18 2.66 -7.35 15.12
CA ALA A 18 3.88 -6.59 14.89
C ALA A 18 4.92 -6.81 15.98
N GLU A 19 4.50 -6.81 17.24
CA GLU A 19 5.35 -7.09 18.40
C GLU A 19 5.96 -8.49 18.34
N ASN A 20 5.15 -9.51 18.11
CA ASN A 20 5.59 -10.91 18.00
C ASN A 20 6.52 -11.15 16.81
N ALA A 21 6.30 -10.46 15.70
CA ALA A 21 7.16 -10.52 14.52
C ALA A 21 8.45 -9.69 14.66
N GLY A 22 8.58 -8.87 15.70
CA GLY A 22 9.74 -8.00 15.90
C GLY A 22 9.89 -6.92 14.82
N VAL A 23 8.80 -6.56 14.13
CA VAL A 23 8.82 -5.51 13.09
C VAL A 23 8.62 -4.13 13.68
N LYS A 24 9.17 -3.10 13.02
CA LYS A 24 9.14 -1.72 13.52
C LYS A 24 7.93 -0.92 13.07
N GLY A 25 7.11 -1.45 12.17
CA GLY A 25 5.97 -0.73 11.61
C GLY A 25 5.35 -1.44 10.41
N PHE A 26 4.48 -0.73 9.69
CA PHE A 26 3.71 -1.24 8.57
C PHE A 26 4.04 -0.48 7.28
N VAL A 27 4.03 -1.20 6.16
CA VAL A 27 4.13 -0.62 4.81
C VAL A 27 2.90 -1.04 4.02
N ILE A 28 2.10 -0.08 3.58
CA ILE A 28 0.82 -0.30 2.94
C ILE A 28 0.79 0.35 1.55
N GLY A 29 0.52 -0.45 0.52
CA GLY A 29 0.21 0.08 -0.82
C GLY A 29 -1.18 0.71 -0.83
N VAL A 30 -1.29 1.97 -1.21
CA VAL A 30 -2.57 2.70 -1.30
C VAL A 30 -2.95 2.91 -2.75
N SER A 31 -4.07 2.31 -3.16
CA SER A 31 -4.53 2.32 -4.56
C SER A 31 -5.66 3.31 -4.86
N GLY A 32 -6.18 3.99 -3.84
CA GLY A 32 -7.42 4.79 -3.93
C GLY A 32 -8.70 3.98 -3.83
N GLY A 33 -8.61 2.66 -3.56
CA GLY A 33 -9.74 1.78 -3.25
C GLY A 33 -10.02 1.70 -1.74
N ILE A 34 -11.23 1.25 -1.40
CA ILE A 34 -11.71 1.17 -0.01
C ILE A 34 -10.87 0.21 0.86
N ASP A 35 -10.41 -0.90 0.30
CA ASP A 35 -9.67 -1.92 1.05
C ASP A 35 -8.31 -1.38 1.52
N SER A 36 -7.57 -0.71 0.63
CA SER A 36 -6.31 -0.09 0.99
C SER A 36 -6.48 1.10 1.95
N ALA A 37 -7.59 1.83 1.84
CA ALA A 37 -7.93 2.91 2.76
C ALA A 37 -8.26 2.38 4.16
N ALA A 38 -9.06 1.32 4.27
CA ALA A 38 -9.38 0.67 5.54
C ALA A 38 -8.12 0.10 6.20
N THR A 39 -7.31 -0.65 5.44
CA THR A 39 -6.08 -1.27 5.94
C THR A 39 -5.09 -0.24 6.46
N SER A 40 -4.82 0.82 5.69
CA SER A 40 -3.87 1.87 6.10
C SER A 40 -4.37 2.63 7.33
N THR A 41 -5.68 2.86 7.45
CA THR A 41 -6.28 3.50 8.64
C THR A 41 -6.12 2.62 9.89
N LEU A 42 -6.37 1.32 9.78
CA LEU A 42 -6.22 0.39 10.89
C LEU A 42 -4.76 0.28 11.34
N CYS A 43 -3.82 0.21 10.40
CA CYS A 43 -2.40 0.20 10.71
C CYS A 43 -1.96 1.51 11.37
N ALA A 44 -2.39 2.67 10.87
CA ALA A 44 -2.10 3.97 11.48
C ALA A 44 -2.64 4.07 12.92
N ALA A 45 -3.83 3.54 13.17
CA ALA A 45 -4.47 3.54 14.48
C ALA A 45 -3.75 2.67 15.52
N THR A 46 -2.85 1.76 15.11
CA THR A 46 -2.02 0.98 16.04
C THR A 46 -1.02 1.84 16.81
N GLY A 47 -0.65 3.01 16.28
CA GLY A 47 0.43 3.86 16.80
C GLY A 47 1.83 3.46 16.29
N PHE A 48 2.00 2.32 15.63
CA PHE A 48 3.25 1.95 14.97
C PHE A 48 3.53 2.84 13.76
N PRO A 49 4.80 3.10 13.42
CA PRO A 49 5.16 3.76 12.16
C PRO A 49 4.46 3.11 10.98
N THR A 50 3.74 3.88 10.19
CA THR A 50 2.95 3.40 9.05
C THR A 50 3.34 4.18 7.80
N ILE A 51 3.83 3.49 6.80
CA ILE A 51 4.27 4.07 5.53
C ILE A 51 3.25 3.73 4.46
N CYS A 52 2.60 4.75 3.91
CA CYS A 52 1.69 4.63 2.77
C CYS A 52 2.49 4.76 1.47
N VAL A 53 2.44 3.74 0.62
CA VAL A 53 3.16 3.72 -0.65
C VAL A 53 2.18 3.83 -1.81
N GLU A 54 2.34 4.85 -2.63
CA GLU A 54 1.64 5.01 -3.91
C GLU A 54 2.53 4.49 -5.04
N MET A 55 2.00 3.57 -5.83
CA MET A 55 2.73 2.95 -6.94
C MET A 55 1.86 2.98 -8.22
N PRO A 56 1.63 4.16 -8.83
CA PRO A 56 0.79 4.24 -10.01
C PRO A 56 1.44 3.53 -11.22
N ILE A 57 0.61 2.75 -11.94
CA ILE A 57 0.94 2.16 -13.24
C ILE A 57 -0.25 2.43 -14.16
N HIS A 58 -0.15 3.40 -15.07
CA HIS A 58 -1.25 3.78 -15.99
C HIS A 58 -2.60 3.93 -15.26
N GLN A 59 -2.60 4.45 -14.04
CA GLN A 59 -3.82 4.63 -13.27
C GLN A 59 -4.63 5.84 -13.75
N ALA A 60 -5.94 5.72 -13.66
CA ALA A 60 -6.84 6.84 -13.93
C ALA A 60 -6.59 7.99 -12.93
N PRO A 61 -6.60 9.27 -13.37
CA PRO A 61 -6.33 10.42 -12.50
C PRO A 61 -7.21 10.46 -11.24
N ASN A 62 -8.47 10.05 -11.33
CA ASN A 62 -9.40 10.03 -10.20
C ASN A 62 -9.02 9.01 -9.10
N GLN A 63 -8.34 7.92 -9.45
CA GLN A 63 -7.84 6.95 -8.47
C GLN A 63 -6.62 7.51 -7.73
N VAL A 64 -5.71 8.14 -8.46
CA VAL A 64 -4.55 8.82 -7.89
C VAL A 64 -4.99 9.91 -6.92
N THR A 65 -5.92 10.78 -7.34
CA THR A 65 -6.45 11.85 -6.48
C THR A 65 -7.10 11.32 -5.20
N ARG A 66 -7.83 10.19 -5.26
CA ARG A 66 -8.41 9.57 -4.07
C ARG A 66 -7.35 9.01 -3.11
N ALA A 67 -6.29 8.39 -3.64
CA ALA A 67 -5.19 7.91 -2.84
C ALA A 67 -4.47 9.05 -2.13
N GLU A 68 -4.14 10.12 -2.85
CA GLU A 68 -3.50 11.32 -2.31
C GLU A 68 -4.36 11.98 -1.21
N ALA A 69 -5.66 12.15 -1.45
CA ALA A 69 -6.58 12.74 -0.47
C ALA A 69 -6.67 11.88 0.80
N HIS A 70 -6.74 10.56 0.66
CA HIS A 70 -6.78 9.65 1.80
C HIS A 70 -5.49 9.72 2.62
N ILE A 71 -4.32 9.71 1.97
CA ILE A 71 -3.02 9.80 2.64
C ILE A 71 -2.88 11.14 3.37
N ALA A 72 -3.32 12.23 2.77
CA ALA A 72 -3.32 13.55 3.41
C ALA A 72 -4.16 13.52 4.70
N GLN A 73 -5.37 12.98 4.66
CA GLN A 73 -6.23 12.82 5.85
C GLN A 73 -5.58 11.95 6.93
N LEU A 74 -4.90 10.87 6.54
CA LEU A 74 -4.20 10.03 7.51
C LEU A 74 -3.05 10.76 8.19
N LYS A 75 -2.26 11.54 7.45
CA LYS A 75 -1.16 12.34 8.00
C LYS A 75 -1.65 13.43 8.96
N ASP A 76 -2.77 14.06 8.65
CA ASP A 76 -3.39 15.05 9.52
C ASP A 76 -3.89 14.43 10.84
N ARG A 77 -4.38 13.19 10.76
CA ARG A 77 -4.99 12.51 11.90
C ARG A 77 -3.98 11.72 12.75
N TYR A 78 -2.92 11.21 12.14
CA TYR A 78 -1.96 10.31 12.77
C TYR A 78 -0.53 10.76 12.52
N ALA A 79 0.18 11.16 13.58
CA ALA A 79 1.57 11.63 13.50
C ALA A 79 2.58 10.54 13.11
N ASN A 80 2.19 9.25 13.25
CA ASN A 80 3.00 8.08 12.91
C ASN A 80 2.90 7.67 11.43
N VAL A 81 2.19 8.44 10.59
CA VAL A 81 2.01 8.16 9.16
C VAL A 81 2.98 8.97 8.31
N SER A 82 3.66 8.29 7.40
CA SER A 82 4.44 8.88 6.32
C SER A 82 4.02 8.32 4.96
N SER A 83 4.46 8.92 3.87
CA SER A 83 4.14 8.41 2.54
C SER A 83 5.31 8.52 1.58
N VAL A 84 5.34 7.60 0.63
CA VAL A 84 6.28 7.57 -0.50
C VAL A 84 5.49 7.33 -1.78
N ARG A 85 5.85 8.04 -2.85
CA ARG A 85 5.29 7.81 -4.19
C ARG A 85 6.39 7.31 -5.12
N VAL A 86 6.12 6.20 -5.79
CA VAL A 86 6.99 5.60 -6.80
C VAL A 86 6.17 5.33 -8.05
N ASP A 87 6.37 6.12 -9.10
CA ASP A 87 5.72 5.88 -10.39
C ASP A 87 6.40 4.69 -11.09
N LEU A 88 5.68 3.60 -11.23
CA LEU A 88 6.16 2.36 -11.85
C LEU A 88 5.79 2.25 -13.34
N THR A 89 5.19 3.26 -13.95
CA THR A 89 4.70 3.23 -15.33
C THR A 89 5.81 2.88 -16.30
N SER A 90 6.95 3.58 -16.25
CA SER A 90 8.07 3.34 -17.16
C SER A 90 8.71 1.96 -16.96
N SER A 91 8.83 1.51 -15.71
CA SER A 91 9.35 0.17 -15.39
C SER A 91 8.44 -0.92 -15.92
N PHE A 92 7.13 -0.73 -15.81
CA PHE A 92 6.14 -1.65 -16.34
C PHE A 92 6.15 -1.70 -17.86
N ASP A 93 6.22 -0.54 -18.52
CA ASP A 93 6.29 -0.46 -19.98
C ASP A 93 7.54 -1.14 -20.54
N ASN A 94 8.69 -0.93 -19.91
CA ASN A 94 9.91 -1.62 -20.25
C ASN A 94 9.78 -3.14 -20.08
N PHE A 95 9.18 -3.60 -18.99
CA PHE A 95 8.94 -5.01 -18.73
C PHE A 95 8.05 -5.64 -19.81
N ILE A 96 6.94 -4.99 -20.16
CA ILE A 96 6.01 -5.48 -21.21
C ILE A 96 6.69 -5.56 -22.57
N ASN A 97 7.57 -4.60 -22.90
CA ASN A 97 8.31 -4.60 -24.17
C ASN A 97 9.32 -5.75 -24.31
N VAL A 98 9.81 -6.27 -23.17
CA VAL A 98 10.78 -7.39 -23.15
C VAL A 98 10.07 -8.74 -23.18
N VAL A 99 8.83 -8.84 -22.72
CA VAL A 99 8.06 -10.09 -22.68
C VAL A 99 7.19 -10.16 -23.94
N PRO A 100 7.56 -10.96 -24.95
CA PRO A 100 6.69 -11.16 -26.10
C PRO A 100 5.42 -11.90 -25.67
N GLU A 101 4.27 -11.44 -26.15
CA GLU A 101 2.95 -12.03 -25.90
C GLU A 101 2.33 -11.79 -24.51
N VAL A 102 2.00 -10.55 -24.20
CA VAL A 102 0.96 -10.27 -23.20
C VAL A 102 -0.38 -10.16 -23.92
N ALA A 103 -1.03 -11.30 -24.11
CA ALA A 103 -2.20 -11.38 -25.00
C ALA A 103 -3.55 -11.07 -24.32
N SER A 104 -3.62 -10.95 -22.99
CA SER A 104 -4.89 -10.72 -22.28
C SER A 104 -4.79 -9.65 -21.20
N SER A 105 -5.92 -8.97 -20.97
CA SER A 105 -6.06 -7.98 -19.87
C SER A 105 -5.77 -8.57 -18.50
N GLU A 106 -6.07 -9.86 -18.29
CA GLU A 106 -5.79 -10.57 -17.03
C GLU A 106 -4.30 -10.77 -16.80
N GLN A 107 -3.53 -11.09 -17.83
CA GLN A 107 -2.08 -11.23 -17.75
C GLN A 107 -1.41 -9.89 -17.44
N VAL A 108 -1.91 -8.80 -18.01
CA VAL A 108 -1.46 -7.43 -17.70
C VAL A 108 -1.72 -7.08 -16.24
N ALA A 109 -2.91 -7.39 -15.72
CA ALA A 109 -3.26 -7.15 -14.33
C ALA A 109 -2.38 -7.95 -13.35
N LEU A 110 -2.11 -9.23 -13.66
CA LEU A 110 -1.21 -10.08 -12.85
C LEU A 110 0.24 -9.57 -12.88
N SER A 111 0.72 -9.09 -14.02
CA SER A 111 2.07 -8.52 -14.15
C SER A 111 2.22 -7.24 -13.35
N LYS A 112 1.21 -6.37 -13.34
CA LYS A 112 1.16 -5.17 -12.47
C LYS A 112 1.24 -5.55 -11.00
N LYS A 113 0.44 -6.52 -10.56
CA LYS A 113 0.43 -6.99 -9.17
C LYS A 113 1.81 -7.53 -8.76
N ARG A 114 2.45 -8.34 -9.59
CA ARG A 114 3.79 -8.88 -9.31
C ARG A 114 4.85 -7.80 -9.20
N LEU A 115 4.78 -6.76 -10.03
CA LEU A 115 5.70 -5.63 -9.94
C LEU A 115 5.52 -4.84 -8.64
N PHE A 116 4.27 -4.64 -8.18
CA PHE A 116 3.99 -4.05 -6.88
C PHE A 116 4.56 -4.87 -5.72
N ASP A 117 4.36 -6.18 -5.75
CA ASP A 117 4.83 -7.07 -4.70
C ASP A 117 6.36 -7.07 -4.64
N LEU A 118 7.05 -7.09 -5.78
CA LEU A 118 8.51 -7.02 -5.85
C LEU A 118 9.05 -5.70 -5.27
N HIS A 119 8.45 -4.56 -5.62
CA HIS A 119 8.85 -3.26 -5.09
C HIS A 119 8.68 -3.20 -3.57
N ARG A 120 7.54 -3.64 -3.05
CA ARG A 120 7.28 -3.69 -1.60
C ARG A 120 8.31 -4.55 -0.88
N PHE A 121 8.65 -5.71 -1.44
CA PHE A 121 9.66 -6.60 -0.88
C PHE A 121 11.05 -5.94 -0.83
N CYS A 122 11.47 -5.27 -1.89
CA CYS A 122 12.73 -4.53 -1.92
C CYS A 122 12.78 -3.42 -0.86
N CYS A 123 11.70 -2.65 -0.71
CA CYS A 123 11.63 -1.60 0.30
C CYS A 123 11.76 -2.14 1.74
N LEU A 124 11.11 -3.27 2.02
CA LEU A 124 11.17 -3.92 3.34
C LEU A 124 12.56 -4.44 3.68
N GLN A 125 13.32 -4.97 2.70
CA GLN A 125 14.65 -5.53 2.93
C GLN A 125 15.74 -4.47 3.05
N THR A 126 15.65 -3.39 2.29
CA THR A 126 16.72 -2.38 2.27
C THR A 126 16.64 -1.37 3.40
N GLY A 127 15.55 -1.35 4.15
CA GLY A 127 15.31 -0.37 5.22
C GLY A 127 15.32 1.10 4.71
N ARG A 128 15.23 1.29 3.40
CA ARG A 128 15.23 2.59 2.74
C ARG A 128 13.79 3.02 2.48
N LEU A 129 13.12 3.40 3.54
CA LEU A 129 11.94 4.25 3.49
C LEU A 129 12.06 5.30 4.56
#